data_e0add8e6137fca3bdc3aab9b668a5e68
#
_entry.id   e0add8e6137fca3bdc3aab9b668a5e68
#
_cell.length_a   1.000
_cell.length_b   1.000
_cell.length_c   1.000
_cell.angle_alpha   90.00
_cell.angle_beta   90.00
_cell.angle_gamma   90.00
#
_symmetry.space_group_name_H-M   'P 1'
#
loop_
_entity.id
_entity.type
_entity.pdbx_description
1 polymer ?
#
loop_
_entity_poly.entity_id
_entity_poly.type
_entity_poly.pdbx_seq_one_letter_code
_entity_poly.pdbx_strand_id
1 'polypeptide(L)'
;EEFTPAELEDLARTHRALARIRLPKTPVVAVRNDEYNTTLYVATDDMPHIVSSLTACLATHFGGFVTILHPTFLAERGPDGTLLSLRGTGMRGNLASGDTATLGVPSLKFSENAPEGTTVAIESWIAVRLTRYLTEEDQHRCEKEVERVLADVRACHTDLDAMVTRVFDLAQSMYDLRGATLGHGEESYAANPRGVEPASRVEVAQDFL
;
A
#
# COMPACT_ATOMS: atom_id res chain seq x y z
N GLU A 1 16.52 -10.54 -16.21
CA GLU A 1 17.37 -11.57 -15.55
C GLU A 1 16.74 -11.90 -14.20
N GLU A 2 16.59 -13.19 -13.91
CA GLU A 2 16.08 -13.66 -12.62
C GLU A 2 17.20 -13.61 -11.58
N PHE A 3 16.83 -13.37 -10.32
CA PHE A 3 17.78 -13.46 -9.22
C PHE A 3 18.25 -14.89 -9.01
N THR A 4 19.53 -15.08 -8.83
CA THR A 4 20.09 -16.36 -8.38
C THR A 4 19.73 -16.62 -6.92
N PRO A 5 19.75 -17.87 -6.44
CA PRO A 5 19.49 -18.18 -5.03
C PRO A 5 20.40 -17.43 -4.06
N ALA A 6 21.67 -17.23 -4.41
CA ALA A 6 22.63 -16.48 -3.58
C ALA A 6 22.29 -14.99 -3.51
N GLU A 7 21.90 -14.38 -4.62
CA GLU A 7 21.43 -12.99 -4.65
C GLU A 7 20.14 -12.81 -3.84
N LEU A 8 19.20 -13.76 -3.92
CA LEU A 8 17.97 -13.72 -3.11
C LEU A 8 18.27 -13.80 -1.60
N GLU A 9 19.23 -14.64 -1.20
CA GLU A 9 19.64 -14.76 0.19
C GLU A 9 20.28 -13.46 0.70
N ASP A 10 21.17 -12.87 -0.07
CA ASP A 10 21.83 -11.61 0.30
C ASP A 10 20.83 -10.45 0.34
N LEU A 11 19.93 -10.37 -0.64
CA LEU A 11 18.86 -9.40 -0.69
C LEU A 11 17.93 -9.52 0.54
N ALA A 12 17.53 -10.74 0.90
CA ALA A 12 16.68 -10.98 2.07
C ALA A 12 17.40 -10.59 3.38
N ARG A 13 18.68 -10.90 3.49
CA ARG A 13 19.52 -10.53 4.65
C ARG A 13 19.64 -9.01 4.77
N THR A 14 19.97 -8.33 3.69
CA THR A 14 20.08 -6.87 3.63
C THR A 14 18.75 -6.20 3.96
N HIS A 15 17.67 -6.66 3.34
CA HIS A 15 16.33 -6.11 3.58
C HIS A 15 15.92 -6.26 5.05
N ARG A 16 16.13 -7.45 5.63
CA ARG A 16 15.85 -7.71 7.06
C ARG A 16 16.68 -6.81 7.99
N ALA A 17 17.94 -6.56 7.66
CA ALA A 17 18.80 -5.68 8.44
C ALA A 17 18.31 -4.23 8.39
N LEU A 18 17.93 -3.73 7.21
CA LEU A 18 17.38 -2.40 7.01
C LEU A 18 16.04 -2.21 7.73
N ALA A 19 15.15 -3.19 7.62
CA ALA A 19 13.81 -3.16 8.21
C ALA A 19 13.77 -3.62 9.69
N ARG A 20 14.94 -3.79 10.34
CA ARG A 20 15.03 -4.27 11.72
C ARG A 20 14.25 -3.40 12.71
N ILE A 21 14.26 -2.10 12.51
CA ILE A 21 13.48 -1.15 13.31
C ILE A 21 12.61 -0.36 12.33
N ARG A 22 11.30 -0.39 12.54
CA ARG A 22 10.32 0.39 11.78
C ARG A 22 9.17 0.77 12.69
N LEU A 23 8.92 2.04 12.85
CA LEU A 23 7.74 2.53 13.58
C LEU A 23 6.48 2.38 12.72
N PRO A 24 5.31 2.19 13.35
CA PRO A 24 4.03 2.16 12.64
C PRO A 24 3.85 3.39 11.76
N LYS A 25 3.29 3.19 10.57
CA LYS A 25 3.03 4.24 9.57
C LYS A 25 4.28 4.94 9.01
N THR A 26 5.48 4.56 9.43
CA THR A 26 6.73 5.11 8.90
C THR A 26 7.36 4.07 7.98
N PRO A 27 7.56 4.37 6.69
CA PRO A 27 8.28 3.46 5.80
C PRO A 27 9.78 3.44 6.13
N VAL A 28 10.41 2.32 5.85
CA VAL A 28 11.87 2.24 5.72
C VAL A 28 12.18 2.21 4.24
N VAL A 29 12.97 3.16 3.77
CA VAL A 29 13.43 3.25 2.39
C VAL A 29 14.95 3.32 2.40
N ALA A 30 15.58 2.52 1.57
CA ALA A 30 17.03 2.56 1.40
C ALA A 30 17.40 2.17 -0.03
N VAL A 31 18.35 2.88 -0.60
CA VAL A 31 18.97 2.55 -1.87
C VAL A 31 20.40 2.09 -1.62
N ARG A 32 20.79 0.97 -2.20
CA ARG A 32 22.12 0.40 -2.04
C ARG A 32 22.68 -0.03 -3.39
N ASN A 33 23.96 0.27 -3.58
CA ASN A 33 24.73 -0.28 -4.69
C ASN A 33 25.43 -1.56 -4.25
N ASP A 34 25.42 -2.56 -5.10
CA ASP A 34 26.39 -3.65 -5.10
C ASP A 34 27.47 -3.37 -6.18
N GLU A 35 28.23 -4.37 -6.55
CA GLU A 35 29.29 -4.22 -7.55
C GLU A 35 28.78 -3.80 -8.95
N TYR A 36 27.54 -4.18 -9.30
CA TYR A 36 27.01 -4.00 -10.66
C TYR A 36 25.65 -3.33 -10.72
N ASN A 37 24.91 -3.30 -9.62
CA ASN A 37 23.51 -2.91 -9.61
C ASN A 37 23.20 -1.89 -8.52
N THR A 38 22.09 -1.21 -8.68
CA THR A 38 21.44 -0.44 -7.64
C THR A 38 20.12 -1.12 -7.26
N THR A 39 19.93 -1.37 -5.98
CA THR A 39 18.68 -1.93 -5.45
C THR A 39 18.02 -0.97 -4.46
N LEU A 40 16.76 -0.66 -4.71
CA LEU A 40 15.88 0.03 -3.77
C LEU A 40 15.22 -1.01 -2.86
N TYR A 41 15.25 -0.75 -1.56
CA TYR A 41 14.57 -1.53 -0.53
C TYR A 41 13.50 -0.69 0.14
N VAL A 42 12.30 -1.23 0.26
CA VAL A 42 11.17 -0.60 0.95
C VAL A 42 10.52 -1.60 1.89
N ALA A 43 10.32 -1.20 3.15
CA ALA A 43 9.44 -1.91 4.08
C ALA A 43 8.39 -0.91 4.61
N THR A 44 7.12 -1.22 4.42
CA THR A 44 6.01 -0.32 4.79
C THR A 44 4.78 -1.15 5.18
N ASP A 45 3.77 -0.52 5.76
CA ASP A 45 2.46 -1.15 5.93
C ASP A 45 1.91 -1.52 4.55
N ASP A 46 1.23 -2.67 4.46
CA ASP A 46 0.61 -3.07 3.19
C ASP A 46 -0.57 -2.14 2.87
N MET A 47 -0.58 -1.61 1.66
CA MET A 47 -1.59 -0.66 1.18
C MET A 47 -1.81 -0.86 -0.33
N PRO A 48 -3.02 -0.59 -0.84
CA PRO A 48 -3.28 -0.56 -2.28
C PRO A 48 -2.36 0.43 -3.00
N HIS A 49 -2.07 0.17 -4.27
CA HIS A 49 -1.35 1.07 -5.19
C HIS A 49 0.13 1.35 -4.85
N ILE A 50 0.74 0.73 -3.84
CA ILE A 50 2.16 0.93 -3.54
C ILE A 50 3.03 0.61 -4.76
N VAL A 51 2.88 -0.59 -5.33
CA VAL A 51 3.72 -1.05 -6.44
C VAL A 51 3.56 -0.17 -7.67
N SER A 52 2.33 0.13 -8.06
CA SER A 52 2.06 0.99 -9.23
C SER A 52 2.62 2.40 -9.06
N SER A 53 2.49 2.98 -7.89
CA SER A 53 3.01 4.32 -7.59
C SER A 53 4.56 4.35 -7.56
N LEU A 54 5.18 3.33 -6.94
CA LEU A 54 6.63 3.18 -6.95
C LEU A 54 7.19 2.99 -8.35
N THR A 55 6.61 2.10 -9.14
CA THR A 55 7.07 1.83 -10.52
C THR A 55 6.92 3.03 -11.42
N ALA A 56 5.83 3.80 -11.29
CA ALA A 56 5.64 5.05 -12.01
C ALA A 56 6.71 6.10 -11.62
N CYS A 57 7.00 6.26 -10.33
CA CYS A 57 8.05 7.16 -9.85
C CYS A 57 9.43 6.77 -10.40
N LEU A 58 9.80 5.50 -10.31
CA LEU A 58 11.08 5.00 -10.77
C LEU A 58 11.24 5.14 -12.29
N ALA A 59 10.19 4.86 -13.05
CA ALA A 59 10.19 5.03 -14.50
C ALA A 59 10.36 6.51 -14.90
N THR A 60 9.70 7.41 -14.19
CA THR A 60 9.71 8.84 -14.51
C THR A 60 11.03 9.53 -14.16
N HIS A 61 11.62 9.19 -12.99
CA HIS A 61 12.72 9.96 -12.42
C HIS A 61 14.07 9.25 -12.42
N PHE A 62 14.08 7.90 -12.50
CA PHE A 62 15.28 7.09 -12.30
C PHE A 62 15.56 6.10 -13.43
N GLY A 63 14.87 6.23 -14.56
CA GLY A 63 15.10 5.41 -15.77
C GLY A 63 14.44 4.03 -15.72
N GLY A 64 13.65 3.73 -14.68
CA GLY A 64 12.91 2.49 -14.57
C GLY A 64 13.63 1.40 -13.76
N PHE A 65 13.15 0.19 -13.89
CA PHE A 65 13.64 -0.97 -13.13
C PHE A 65 13.69 -2.22 -14.01
N VAL A 66 14.51 -3.18 -13.59
CA VAL A 66 14.68 -4.48 -14.27
C VAL A 66 13.77 -5.53 -13.65
N THR A 67 13.74 -5.58 -12.33
CA THR A 67 13.01 -6.61 -11.58
C THR A 67 12.48 -6.03 -10.28
N ILE A 68 11.30 -6.49 -9.89
CA ILE A 68 10.68 -6.15 -8.61
C ILE A 68 10.30 -7.43 -7.87
N LEU A 69 10.62 -7.48 -6.59
CA LEU A 69 10.16 -8.49 -5.64
C LEU A 69 9.26 -7.80 -4.62
N HIS A 70 8.06 -8.33 -4.41
CA HIS A 70 7.08 -7.74 -3.51
C HIS A 70 6.42 -8.82 -2.63
N PRO A 71 7.15 -9.43 -1.71
CA PRO A 71 6.53 -10.27 -0.71
C PRO A 71 5.79 -9.44 0.35
N THR A 72 4.70 -9.99 0.86
CA THR A 72 3.99 -9.49 2.03
C THR A 72 4.20 -10.43 3.21
N PHE A 73 4.34 -9.86 4.40
CA PHE A 73 4.60 -10.59 5.62
C PHE A 73 3.69 -10.14 6.75
N LEU A 74 3.34 -11.07 7.62
CA LEU A 74 2.89 -10.74 8.96
C LEU A 74 4.13 -10.42 9.81
N ALA A 75 4.26 -9.16 10.20
CA ALA A 75 5.34 -8.67 11.02
C ALA A 75 4.86 -8.41 12.45
N GLU A 76 5.56 -8.97 13.43
CA GLU A 76 5.38 -8.69 14.84
C GLU A 76 6.46 -7.70 15.28
N ARG A 77 6.06 -6.55 15.81
CA ARG A 77 6.96 -5.49 16.20
C ARG A 77 6.75 -5.08 17.64
N GLY A 78 7.86 -4.89 18.34
CA GLY A 78 7.87 -4.31 19.67
C GLY A 78 7.40 -2.84 19.68
N PRO A 79 7.13 -2.28 20.86
CA PRO A 79 6.68 -0.89 20.99
C PRO A 79 7.68 0.14 20.46
N ASP A 80 8.95 -0.21 20.39
CA ASP A 80 10.04 0.58 19.81
C ASP A 80 10.21 0.38 18.29
N GLY A 81 9.35 -0.41 17.66
CA GLY A 81 9.41 -0.75 16.25
C GLY A 81 10.37 -1.89 15.89
N THR A 82 11.03 -2.49 16.88
CA THR A 82 11.93 -3.64 16.65
C THR A 82 11.17 -4.83 16.09
N LEU A 83 11.68 -5.43 15.03
CA LEU A 83 11.13 -6.64 14.43
C LEU A 83 11.40 -7.85 15.33
N LEU A 84 10.35 -8.42 15.90
CA LEU A 84 10.41 -9.61 16.77
C LEU A 84 10.22 -10.89 15.96
N SER A 85 9.25 -10.90 15.06
CA SER A 85 8.93 -12.07 14.24
C SER A 85 8.46 -11.64 12.85
N LEU A 86 8.74 -12.48 11.85
CA LEU A 86 8.32 -12.26 10.47
C LEU A 86 7.84 -13.60 9.90
N ARG A 87 6.60 -13.65 9.42
CA ARG A 87 6.01 -14.83 8.80
C ARG A 87 5.47 -14.49 7.43
N GLY A 88 5.76 -15.31 6.44
CA GLY A 88 5.11 -15.22 5.13
C GLY A 88 3.60 -15.36 5.30
N THR A 89 2.84 -14.56 4.57
CA THR A 89 1.37 -14.63 4.62
C THR A 89 0.82 -15.95 4.08
N GLY A 90 1.65 -16.77 3.47
CA GLY A 90 1.30 -18.11 2.95
C GLY A 90 0.30 -18.08 1.82
N MET A 91 -0.13 -16.93 1.39
CA MET A 91 -1.12 -16.79 0.34
C MET A 91 -0.51 -16.89 -1.04
N ARG A 92 -0.77 -18.01 -1.67
CA ARG A 92 -0.82 -18.10 -3.11
C ARG A 92 -2.03 -17.28 -3.56
N GLY A 93 -1.79 -16.15 -4.20
CA GLY A 93 -2.72 -15.46 -5.06
C GLY A 93 -4.04 -15.02 -4.41
N ASN A 94 -4.36 -13.76 -4.57
CA ASN A 94 -5.62 -13.11 -4.23
C ASN A 94 -5.90 -12.88 -2.73
N LEU A 95 -5.08 -12.07 -2.08
CA LEU A 95 -5.70 -10.98 -1.34
C LEU A 95 -6.02 -9.90 -2.39
N ALA A 96 -7.14 -10.07 -3.03
CA ALA A 96 -7.73 -9.00 -3.81
C ALA A 96 -7.89 -7.82 -2.86
N SER A 97 -7.31 -6.71 -3.30
CA SER A 97 -7.51 -5.35 -2.82
C SER A 97 -8.72 -5.22 -1.89
N GLY A 98 -8.48 -4.90 -0.64
CA GLY A 98 -9.53 -4.34 0.22
C GLY A 98 -9.74 -5.00 1.57
N ASP A 99 -9.32 -6.22 1.82
CA ASP A 99 -9.72 -6.96 3.03
C ASP A 99 -8.69 -7.00 4.16
N THR A 100 -7.71 -6.11 4.19
CA THR A 100 -6.81 -5.99 5.35
C THR A 100 -7.53 -5.51 6.62
N ALA A 101 -8.70 -4.90 6.48
CA ALA A 101 -9.54 -4.51 7.61
C ALA A 101 -10.41 -5.65 8.16
N THR A 102 -10.62 -6.74 7.40
CA THR A 102 -11.55 -7.82 7.76
C THR A 102 -10.85 -9.03 8.37
N LEU A 103 -9.55 -9.19 8.18
CA LEU A 103 -8.78 -10.03 9.06
C LEU A 103 -8.64 -9.29 10.38
N GLY A 104 -9.59 -9.46 11.26
CA GLY A 104 -9.49 -9.04 12.65
C GLY A 104 -8.26 -9.72 13.29
N VAL A 105 -7.08 -9.17 13.04
CA VAL A 105 -5.79 -9.63 13.55
C VAL A 105 -5.37 -8.88 14.85
N PRO A 106 -6.29 -8.35 15.70
CA PRO A 106 -5.89 -7.72 16.94
C PRO A 106 -5.32 -8.69 17.98
N SER A 107 -5.35 -10.01 17.73
CA SER A 107 -5.05 -11.03 18.75
C SER A 107 -3.99 -12.05 18.36
N LEU A 108 -3.43 -12.04 17.17
CA LEU A 108 -2.37 -12.95 16.81
C LEU A 108 -1.03 -12.46 17.36
N LYS A 109 -0.75 -12.76 18.62
CA LYS A 109 0.61 -12.71 19.13
C LYS A 109 1.32 -13.98 18.68
N PHE A 110 2.43 -13.84 17.98
CA PHE A 110 3.26 -15.00 17.58
C PHE A 110 4.22 -15.41 18.68
N SER A 111 4.59 -14.48 19.55
CA SER A 111 5.52 -14.70 20.66
C SER A 111 4.74 -14.79 21.96
N GLU A 112 4.83 -15.90 22.66
CA GLU A 112 4.19 -16.09 23.98
C GLU A 112 4.69 -15.08 25.01
N ASN A 113 5.90 -14.55 24.83
CA ASN A 113 6.56 -13.57 25.71
C ASN A 113 6.76 -12.19 25.02
N ALA A 114 5.86 -11.82 24.10
CA ALA A 114 5.97 -10.52 23.44
C ALA A 114 5.80 -9.38 24.46
N PRO A 115 6.63 -8.33 24.40
CA PRO A 115 6.50 -7.16 25.25
C PRO A 115 5.11 -6.53 25.16
N GLU A 116 4.66 -5.89 26.24
CA GLU A 116 3.43 -5.11 26.22
C GLU A 116 3.57 -3.99 25.16
N GLY A 117 2.49 -3.74 24.41
CA GLY A 117 2.52 -2.77 23.29
C GLY A 117 3.03 -3.35 21.97
N THR A 118 3.34 -4.66 21.91
CA THR A 118 3.66 -5.33 20.65
C THR A 118 2.50 -5.27 19.68
N THR A 119 2.78 -4.94 18.43
CA THR A 119 1.82 -4.87 17.32
C THR A 119 2.08 -5.94 16.28
N VAL A 120 1.03 -6.42 15.64
CA VAL A 120 1.11 -7.32 14.49
C VAL A 120 0.42 -6.66 13.31
N ALA A 121 1.10 -6.57 12.18
CA ALA A 121 0.58 -5.95 10.98
C ALA A 121 1.06 -6.69 9.73
N ILE A 122 0.31 -6.54 8.63
CA ILE A 122 0.78 -6.95 7.31
C ILE A 122 1.69 -5.84 6.78
N GLU A 123 2.88 -6.24 6.35
CA GLU A 123 3.86 -5.35 5.76
C GLU A 123 4.19 -5.77 4.34
N SER A 124 4.29 -4.79 3.45
CA SER A 124 4.87 -4.92 2.12
C SER A 124 6.37 -4.71 2.20
N TRP A 125 7.13 -5.72 1.77
CA TRP A 125 8.59 -5.65 1.65
C TRP A 125 8.96 -5.70 0.17
N ILE A 126 9.43 -4.58 -0.37
CA ILE A 126 9.63 -4.41 -1.81
C ILE A 126 11.12 -4.22 -2.07
N ALA A 127 11.67 -5.02 -2.97
CA ALA A 127 13.03 -4.85 -3.47
C ALA A 127 12.97 -4.64 -4.98
N VAL A 128 13.58 -3.56 -5.47
CA VAL A 128 13.55 -3.17 -6.87
C VAL A 128 14.97 -3.00 -7.38
N ARG A 129 15.37 -3.81 -8.37
CA ARG A 129 16.63 -3.63 -9.10
C ARG A 129 16.42 -2.59 -10.18
N LEU A 130 17.17 -1.48 -10.09
CA LEU A 130 17.06 -0.38 -11.04
C LEU A 130 17.82 -0.70 -12.34
N THR A 131 17.45 -0.02 -13.42
CA THR A 131 18.09 -0.19 -14.75
C THR A 131 19.47 0.42 -14.83
N ARG A 132 19.80 1.35 -13.93
CA ARG A 132 21.08 2.06 -13.94
C ARG A 132 21.70 2.11 -12.56
N TYR A 133 23.01 2.23 -12.54
CA TYR A 133 23.79 2.48 -11.34
C TYR A 133 23.58 3.95 -10.89
N LEU A 134 23.21 4.17 -9.64
CA LEU A 134 22.96 5.51 -9.10
C LEU A 134 24.20 6.02 -8.34
N THR A 135 24.51 7.30 -8.52
CA THR A 135 25.46 8.01 -7.65
C THR A 135 24.89 8.14 -6.24
N GLU A 136 25.73 8.45 -5.24
CA GLU A 136 25.27 8.68 -3.86
C GLU A 136 24.21 9.80 -3.79
N GLU A 137 24.37 10.86 -4.56
CA GLU A 137 23.40 11.95 -4.64
C GLU A 137 22.07 11.48 -5.24
N ASP A 138 22.11 10.70 -6.32
CA ASP A 138 20.91 10.12 -6.93
C ASP A 138 20.24 9.07 -6.03
N GLN A 139 21.02 8.29 -5.26
CA GLN A 139 20.46 7.37 -4.26
C GLN A 139 19.65 8.11 -3.21
N HIS A 140 20.22 9.17 -2.63
CA HIS A 140 19.54 9.98 -1.63
C HIS A 140 18.30 10.70 -2.19
N ARG A 141 18.38 11.18 -3.44
CA ARG A 141 17.22 11.73 -4.13
C ARG A 141 16.13 10.66 -4.36
N CYS A 142 16.51 9.44 -4.73
CA CYS A 142 15.59 8.33 -4.91
C CYS A 142 14.90 7.95 -3.59
N GLU A 143 15.65 7.84 -2.50
CA GLU A 143 15.09 7.59 -1.17
C GLU A 143 14.02 8.62 -0.81
N LYS A 144 14.30 9.91 -0.95
CA LYS A 144 13.35 10.99 -0.66
C LYS A 144 12.11 10.99 -1.54
N GLU A 145 12.27 10.77 -2.85
CA GLU A 145 11.14 10.71 -3.76
C GLU A 145 10.24 9.49 -3.47
N VAL A 146 10.83 8.35 -3.16
CA VAL A 146 10.09 7.16 -2.77
C VAL A 146 9.36 7.37 -1.43
N GLU A 147 10.01 7.98 -0.43
CA GLU A 147 9.35 8.34 0.84
C GLU A 147 8.14 9.26 0.60
N ARG A 148 8.28 10.26 -0.28
CA ARG A 148 7.18 11.16 -0.65
C ARG A 148 6.02 10.41 -1.30
N VAL A 149 6.32 9.56 -2.28
CA VAL A 149 5.30 8.73 -2.95
C VAL A 149 4.56 7.82 -1.96
N LEU A 150 5.28 7.19 -1.03
CA LEU A 150 4.66 6.35 -0.01
C LEU A 150 3.79 7.15 0.96
N ALA A 151 4.17 8.38 1.27
CA ALA A 151 3.35 9.28 2.08
C ALA A 151 2.07 9.69 1.34
N ASP A 152 2.16 10.00 0.04
CA ASP A 152 1.00 10.32 -0.81
C ASP A 152 0.05 9.12 -0.92
N VAL A 153 0.56 7.90 -1.16
CA VAL A 153 -0.25 6.67 -1.18
C VAL A 153 -0.96 6.45 0.15
N ARG A 154 -0.25 6.65 1.26
CA ARG A 154 -0.85 6.52 2.60
C ARG A 154 -1.94 7.55 2.85
N ALA A 155 -1.73 8.80 2.46
CA ALA A 155 -2.74 9.85 2.58
C ALA A 155 -4.00 9.47 1.79
N CYS A 156 -3.85 9.09 0.53
CA CYS A 156 -4.97 8.64 -0.30
C CYS A 156 -5.70 7.44 0.33
N HIS A 157 -4.97 6.44 0.82
CA HIS A 157 -5.58 5.27 1.47
C HIS A 157 -6.31 5.63 2.76
N THR A 158 -5.75 6.52 3.57
CA THR A 158 -6.37 6.95 4.84
C THR A 158 -7.64 7.78 4.60
N ASP A 159 -7.64 8.61 3.58
CA ASP A 159 -8.71 9.58 3.32
C ASP A 159 -9.79 9.02 2.38
N LEU A 160 -9.57 7.85 1.77
CA LEU A 160 -10.42 7.29 0.73
C LEU A 160 -11.90 7.21 1.16
N ASP A 161 -12.18 6.62 2.32
CA ASP A 161 -13.56 6.46 2.80
C ASP A 161 -14.25 7.81 3.04
N ALA A 162 -13.52 8.77 3.61
CA ALA A 162 -14.02 10.13 3.83
C ALA A 162 -14.27 10.86 2.50
N MET A 163 -13.37 10.69 1.52
CA MET A 163 -13.51 11.27 0.20
C MET A 163 -14.71 10.68 -0.55
N VAL A 164 -14.85 9.36 -0.55
CA VAL A 164 -15.98 8.65 -1.17
C VAL A 164 -17.30 9.11 -0.55
N THR A 165 -17.39 9.14 0.79
CA THR A 165 -18.58 9.63 1.49
C THR A 165 -18.93 11.05 1.05
N ARG A 166 -17.94 11.95 1.00
CA ARG A 166 -18.16 13.35 0.62
C ARG A 166 -18.60 13.52 -0.83
N VAL A 167 -18.09 12.69 -1.74
CA VAL A 167 -18.54 12.68 -3.14
C VAL A 167 -20.00 12.26 -3.24
N PHE A 168 -20.40 11.21 -2.51
CA PHE A 168 -21.80 10.77 -2.47
C PHE A 168 -22.72 11.84 -1.87
N ASP A 169 -22.33 12.46 -0.77
CA ASP A 169 -23.12 13.53 -0.13
C ASP A 169 -23.28 14.73 -1.07
N LEU A 170 -22.22 15.09 -1.80
CA LEU A 170 -22.29 16.15 -2.81
C LEU A 170 -23.22 15.77 -3.97
N ALA A 171 -23.08 14.55 -4.50
CA ALA A 171 -23.95 14.07 -5.56
C ALA A 171 -25.42 14.05 -5.15
N GLN A 172 -25.71 13.59 -3.92
CA GLN A 172 -27.08 13.61 -3.36
C GLN A 172 -27.61 15.06 -3.24
N SER A 173 -26.77 15.98 -2.71
CA SER A 173 -27.16 17.39 -2.59
C SER A 173 -27.48 18.03 -3.93
N MET A 174 -26.69 17.70 -4.98
CA MET A 174 -26.93 18.18 -6.35
C MET A 174 -28.23 17.60 -6.93
N TYR A 175 -28.53 16.33 -6.62
CA TYR A 175 -29.76 15.67 -7.04
C TYR A 175 -30.98 16.32 -6.37
N ASP A 176 -30.90 16.58 -5.07
CA ASP A 176 -31.95 17.21 -4.28
C ASP A 176 -32.22 18.66 -4.74
N LEU A 177 -31.17 19.41 -5.04
CA LEU A 177 -31.28 20.78 -5.63
C LEU A 177 -31.98 20.74 -7.01
N ARG A 178 -31.66 19.76 -7.84
CA ARG A 178 -32.30 19.58 -9.15
C ARG A 178 -33.79 19.24 -8.99
N GLY A 179 -34.14 18.40 -8.02
CA GLY A 179 -35.52 18.09 -7.65
C GLY A 179 -36.30 19.30 -7.18
N ALA A 180 -35.66 20.13 -6.34
CA ALA A 180 -36.26 21.37 -5.82
C ALA A 180 -36.45 22.44 -6.89
N THR A 181 -35.55 22.54 -7.88
CA THR A 181 -35.65 23.49 -8.99
C THR A 181 -36.63 23.07 -10.08
N LEU A 182 -36.90 21.77 -10.19
CA LEU A 182 -37.88 21.23 -11.17
C LEU A 182 -39.28 21.01 -10.58
N GLY A 183 -39.45 21.28 -9.28
CA GLY A 183 -40.65 21.01 -8.53
C GLY A 183 -41.78 22.02 -8.73
N HIS A 184 -42.38 22.09 -9.91
CA HIS A 184 -43.77 22.44 -10.17
C HIS A 184 -44.26 21.77 -11.45
N GLY A 185 -44.16 20.47 -11.53
CA GLY A 185 -44.74 19.65 -12.55
C GLY A 185 -44.71 18.20 -12.05
N GLU A 186 -45.85 17.74 -11.62
CA GLU A 186 -46.04 16.36 -11.23
C GLU A 186 -45.55 15.43 -12.33
N GLU A 187 -44.46 14.71 -12.05
CA GLU A 187 -44.38 13.31 -12.45
C GLU A 187 -43.25 12.69 -11.66
N SER A 188 -43.68 11.84 -10.71
CA SER A 188 -42.86 10.92 -9.95
C SER A 188 -42.04 10.03 -10.91
N TYR A 189 -40.80 10.40 -11.16
CA TYR A 189 -39.80 9.45 -11.66
C TYR A 189 -39.18 8.69 -10.46
N ALA A 190 -40.04 8.09 -9.68
CA ALA A 190 -39.70 7.00 -8.77
C ALA A 190 -39.81 5.68 -9.56
N ALA A 191 -38.93 5.49 -10.54
CA ALA A 191 -38.69 4.17 -11.09
C ALA A 191 -37.20 4.09 -11.39
N ASN A 192 -36.48 3.41 -10.51
CA ASN A 192 -35.20 2.83 -10.85
C ASN A 192 -35.37 2.02 -12.14
N PRO A 193 -34.86 2.46 -13.31
CA PRO A 193 -35.19 1.80 -14.58
C PRO A 193 -34.55 0.43 -14.75
N ARG A 194 -33.81 -0.08 -13.77
CA ARG A 194 -33.12 -1.36 -13.86
C ARG A 194 -33.39 -2.36 -12.76
N GLY A 195 -34.28 -2.07 -11.79
CA GLY A 195 -34.64 -3.04 -10.74
C GLY A 195 -33.47 -3.58 -9.93
N VAL A 196 -32.34 -2.85 -9.92
CA VAL A 196 -31.16 -3.21 -9.13
C VAL A 196 -31.37 -2.58 -7.76
N GLU A 197 -31.46 -3.40 -6.72
CA GLU A 197 -31.34 -2.91 -5.35
C GLU A 197 -30.07 -2.09 -5.23
N PRO A 198 -30.05 -1.01 -4.43
CA PRO A 198 -28.84 -0.22 -4.26
C PRO A 198 -27.73 -1.14 -3.73
N ALA A 199 -26.79 -1.45 -4.58
CA ALA A 199 -25.54 -2.10 -4.20
C ALA A 199 -24.98 -1.35 -2.99
N SER A 200 -24.40 -2.07 -2.04
CA SER A 200 -23.79 -1.45 -0.88
C SER A 200 -22.84 -0.35 -1.35
N ARG A 201 -22.73 0.75 -0.62
CA ARG A 201 -21.90 1.93 -0.98
C ARG A 201 -20.48 1.55 -1.40
N VAL A 202 -19.99 0.39 -0.96
CA VAL A 202 -18.67 -0.16 -1.27
C VAL A 202 -18.60 -0.78 -2.67
N GLU A 203 -19.65 -1.44 -3.15
CA GLU A 203 -19.66 -2.09 -4.48
C GLU A 203 -19.65 -1.08 -5.64
N VAL A 204 -20.30 0.08 -5.45
CA VAL A 204 -20.32 1.13 -6.50
C VAL A 204 -18.95 1.80 -6.66
N ALA A 205 -18.15 1.86 -5.61
CA ALA A 205 -16.79 2.43 -5.68
C ALA A 205 -15.78 1.48 -6.36
N GLN A 206 -16.03 0.18 -6.35
CA GLN A 206 -15.13 -0.81 -6.96
C GLN A 206 -15.26 -0.89 -8.49
N ASP A 207 -16.39 -0.50 -9.05
CA ASP A 207 -16.61 -0.48 -10.50
C ASP A 207 -15.99 0.75 -11.21
N PHE A 208 -15.44 1.71 -10.44
CA PHE A 208 -14.82 2.94 -10.96
C PHE A 208 -13.30 3.01 -10.75
N LEU A 209 -12.66 1.97 -10.19
CA LEU A 209 -11.22 1.83 -10.00
C LEU A 209 -10.67 0.64 -10.78
#